data_610732fb56b7c2669bef95ec7e5bfaef
#
_entry.id   610732fb56b7c2669bef95ec7e5bfaef
#
_cell.length_a   1.000
_cell.length_b   1.000
_cell.length_c   1.000
_cell.angle_alpha   90.00
_cell.angle_beta   90.00
_cell.angle_gamma   90.00
#
_symmetry.space_group_name_H-M   'P 1'
#
loop_
_entity.id
_entity.type
_entity.pdbx_description
1 polymer ?
#
loop_
_entity_poly.entity_id
_entity_poly.type
_entity_poly.pdbx_seq_one_letter_code
_entity_poly.pdbx_strand_id
1 'polypeptide(L)'
;FFTWFGPLFYQYLVTEERLTICKMQKNYGLDSNSINFLSSFRFQGQVLDELTNKVRHLFKKDIFLDTQTLGDRLAFRVGEDFSYARTGHIDTEELARKLFRESLLDSQGDGLKSFVSTFLSLKSDQCSVLLLDEPEVFLHPPRARQLGELIAEAQKDNRSIFVATHSVEILKGILSKSQDVNVIRITQPQPGKNEITLLEQNVLDSILQAPLLRVSRV
;
A
#
# COMPACT_ATOMS: atom_id res chain seq x y z
N PHE A 1 -13.38 -22.29 -10.86
CA PHE A 1 -13.61 -21.75 -9.51
C PHE A 1 -12.70 -20.56 -9.25
N PHE A 2 -11.38 -20.68 -9.38
CA PHE A 2 -10.42 -19.60 -9.08
C PHE A 2 -10.53 -18.38 -9.98
N THR A 3 -10.93 -18.48 -11.21
CA THR A 3 -11.13 -17.35 -12.13
C THR A 3 -12.37 -16.52 -11.81
N TRP A 4 -13.39 -17.10 -11.19
CA TRP A 4 -14.68 -16.45 -10.90
C TRP A 4 -14.81 -15.99 -9.45
N PHE A 5 -14.36 -16.81 -8.50
CA PHE A 5 -14.52 -16.56 -7.06
C PHE A 5 -13.20 -16.21 -6.36
N GLY A 6 -12.05 -16.50 -6.98
CA GLY A 6 -10.75 -16.19 -6.39
C GLY A 6 -10.61 -14.75 -5.93
N PRO A 7 -10.93 -13.73 -6.76
CA PRO A 7 -10.83 -12.32 -6.37
C PRO A 7 -11.70 -11.89 -5.18
N LEU A 8 -12.71 -12.69 -4.82
CA LEU A 8 -13.52 -12.46 -3.61
C LEU A 8 -12.82 -12.91 -2.33
N PHE A 9 -11.79 -13.77 -2.43
CA PHE A 9 -11.11 -14.35 -1.28
C PHE A 9 -9.68 -13.85 -1.12
N TYR A 10 -8.99 -13.54 -2.21
CA TYR A 10 -7.62 -13.07 -2.14
C TYR A 10 -7.35 -11.91 -3.10
N GLN A 11 -6.40 -11.06 -2.72
CA GLN A 11 -5.80 -10.04 -3.56
C GLN A 11 -4.30 -10.33 -3.67
N TYR A 12 -3.78 -10.40 -4.89
CA TYR A 12 -2.36 -10.56 -5.16
C TYR A 12 -1.80 -9.29 -5.77
N LEU A 13 -0.89 -8.65 -5.06
CA LEU A 13 -0.29 -7.37 -5.43
C LEU A 13 1.15 -7.56 -5.89
N VAL A 14 1.31 -7.88 -7.15
CA VAL A 14 2.61 -7.77 -7.84
C VAL A 14 2.97 -6.31 -8.10
N THR A 15 4.23 -6.08 -8.45
CA THR A 15 4.74 -4.72 -8.70
C THR A 15 3.90 -3.95 -9.73
N GLU A 16 3.51 -4.58 -10.84
CA GLU A 16 2.71 -3.95 -11.89
C GLU A 16 1.32 -3.53 -11.40
N GLU A 17 0.65 -4.37 -10.62
CA GLU A 17 -0.66 -4.04 -10.06
C GLU A 17 -0.58 -2.88 -9.07
N ARG A 18 0.47 -2.82 -8.24
CA ARG A 18 0.68 -1.67 -7.33
C ARG A 18 0.86 -0.35 -8.06
N LEU A 19 1.37 -0.35 -9.29
CA LEU A 19 1.51 0.86 -10.11
C LEU A 19 0.22 1.25 -10.82
N THR A 20 -0.77 0.37 -10.86
CA THR A 20 -1.97 0.56 -11.69
C THR A 20 -3.28 0.58 -10.93
N ILE A 21 -3.38 -0.10 -9.79
CA ILE A 21 -4.64 -0.26 -9.03
C ILE A 21 -5.24 1.07 -8.55
N CYS A 22 -4.42 2.08 -8.31
CA CYS A 22 -4.85 3.43 -7.91
C CYS A 22 -4.87 4.44 -9.06
N LYS A 23 -4.76 4.01 -10.32
CA LYS A 23 -4.98 4.88 -11.47
C LYS A 23 -6.39 5.45 -11.47
N MET A 24 -6.59 6.53 -12.22
CA MET A 24 -7.91 7.13 -12.42
C MET A 24 -8.94 6.06 -12.80
N GLN A 25 -10.05 6.03 -12.08
CA GLN A 25 -11.12 5.06 -12.26
C GLN A 25 -12.45 5.76 -12.53
N LYS A 26 -13.41 5.03 -13.08
CA LYS A 26 -14.75 5.52 -13.26
C LYS A 26 -15.45 5.69 -11.91
N ASN A 27 -16.10 6.81 -11.70
CA ASN A 27 -16.90 7.07 -10.52
C ASN A 27 -18.31 6.53 -10.74
N TYR A 28 -18.60 5.35 -10.22
CA TYR A 28 -19.94 4.79 -10.23
C TYR A 28 -20.80 5.50 -9.20
N GLY A 29 -22.02 5.93 -9.58
CA GLY A 29 -22.96 6.54 -8.65
C GLY A 29 -23.33 5.63 -7.49
N LEU A 30 -23.92 6.20 -6.45
CA LEU A 30 -24.35 5.45 -5.25
C LEU A 30 -25.33 4.30 -5.55
N ASP A 31 -26.06 4.42 -6.65
CA ASP A 31 -27.08 3.45 -7.08
C ASP A 31 -26.51 2.28 -7.89
N SER A 32 -25.20 2.29 -8.17
CA SER A 32 -24.58 1.22 -8.96
C SER A 32 -24.01 0.12 -8.06
N ASN A 33 -24.33 -1.13 -8.40
CA ASN A 33 -23.72 -2.31 -7.77
C ASN A 33 -22.25 -2.52 -8.16
N SER A 34 -21.71 -1.63 -9.02
CA SER A 34 -20.32 -1.70 -9.47
C SER A 34 -19.43 -0.83 -8.60
N ILE A 35 -18.71 -1.46 -7.69
CA ILE A 35 -17.72 -0.80 -6.81
C ILE A 35 -16.33 -1.13 -7.35
N ASN A 36 -15.59 -0.12 -7.79
CA ASN A 36 -14.17 -0.29 -8.08
C ASN A 36 -13.31 0.00 -6.83
N PHE A 37 -12.01 -0.31 -6.93
CA PHE A 37 -11.10 -0.20 -5.80
C PHE A 37 -11.09 1.20 -5.15
N LEU A 38 -10.94 2.27 -5.95
CA LEU A 38 -10.91 3.62 -5.39
C LEU A 38 -12.25 4.11 -4.85
N SER A 39 -13.37 3.72 -5.48
CA SER A 39 -14.69 4.14 -5.03
C SER A 39 -15.04 3.58 -3.66
N SER A 40 -14.46 2.44 -3.27
CA SER A 40 -14.66 1.86 -1.93
C SER A 40 -14.12 2.75 -0.80
N PHE A 41 -13.17 3.64 -1.09
CA PHE A 41 -12.60 4.56 -0.11
C PHE A 41 -13.29 5.93 -0.06
N ARG A 42 -14.23 6.21 -0.96
CA ARG A 42 -14.88 7.53 -1.08
C ARG A 42 -15.46 8.06 0.25
N PHE A 43 -15.97 7.18 1.07
CA PHE A 43 -16.59 7.52 2.35
C PHE A 43 -15.77 7.09 3.58
N GLN A 44 -14.53 6.66 3.37
CA GLN A 44 -13.63 6.22 4.43
C GLN A 44 -12.69 7.35 4.85
N GLY A 45 -13.26 8.45 5.38
CA GLY A 45 -12.49 9.66 5.75
C GLY A 45 -11.30 9.35 6.65
N GLN A 46 -11.46 8.50 7.67
CA GLN A 46 -10.37 8.13 8.58
C GLN A 46 -9.20 7.45 7.85
N VAL A 47 -9.48 6.57 6.88
CA VAL A 47 -8.45 5.90 6.07
C VAL A 47 -7.72 6.90 5.17
N LEU A 48 -8.47 7.84 4.57
CA LEU A 48 -7.92 8.89 3.72
C LEU A 48 -7.06 9.90 4.53
N ASP A 49 -7.47 10.22 5.75
CA ASP A 49 -6.69 11.08 6.66
C ASP A 49 -5.40 10.37 7.10
N GLU A 50 -5.47 9.09 7.43
CA GLU A 50 -4.28 8.31 7.77
C GLU A 50 -3.32 8.22 6.58
N LEU A 51 -3.82 7.96 5.36
CA LEU A 51 -3.03 7.98 4.14
C LEU A 51 -2.34 9.33 3.95
N THR A 52 -3.10 10.42 4.09
CA THR A 52 -2.59 11.79 3.97
C THR A 52 -1.43 12.04 4.93
N ASN A 53 -1.60 11.68 6.20
CA ASN A 53 -0.56 11.85 7.22
C ASN A 53 0.70 11.03 6.91
N LYS A 54 0.54 9.79 6.44
CA LYS A 54 1.67 8.94 6.04
C LYS A 54 2.39 9.50 4.80
N VAL A 55 1.65 9.96 3.80
CA VAL A 55 2.24 10.56 2.59
C VAL A 55 2.98 11.86 2.93
N ARG A 56 2.41 12.72 3.77
CA ARG A 56 3.07 13.95 4.25
C ARG A 56 4.36 13.63 5.00
N HIS A 57 4.32 12.65 5.87
CA HIS A 57 5.50 12.27 6.66
C HIS A 57 6.61 11.70 5.78
N LEU A 58 6.28 10.73 4.89
CA LEU A 58 7.24 9.94 4.12
C LEU A 58 7.72 10.61 2.85
N PHE A 59 6.83 11.31 2.15
CA PHE A 59 7.10 11.84 0.81
C PHE A 59 7.15 13.36 0.77
N LYS A 60 6.82 14.04 1.89
CA LYS A 60 6.75 15.51 1.97
C LYS A 60 5.79 16.10 0.92
N LYS A 61 4.72 15.39 0.64
CA LYS A 61 3.64 15.76 -0.26
C LYS A 61 2.31 15.55 0.42
N ASP A 62 1.29 16.24 -0.06
CA ASP A 62 -0.10 15.99 0.32
C ASP A 62 -0.80 15.17 -0.75
N ILE A 63 -1.86 14.46 -0.38
CA ILE A 63 -2.66 13.62 -1.29
C ILE A 63 -4.16 13.82 -1.00
N PHE A 64 -4.96 13.90 -2.06
CA PHE A 64 -6.40 14.13 -1.97
C PHE A 64 -7.15 13.28 -3.00
N LEU A 65 -8.20 12.57 -2.57
CA LEU A 65 -9.06 11.82 -3.47
C LEU A 65 -10.08 12.77 -4.10
N ASP A 66 -9.86 13.14 -5.35
CA ASP A 66 -10.76 13.99 -6.14
C ASP A 66 -11.93 13.17 -6.68
N THR A 67 -13.10 13.39 -6.11
CA THR A 67 -14.35 12.71 -6.48
C THR A 67 -15.35 13.64 -7.14
N GLN A 68 -15.01 14.91 -7.34
CA GLN A 68 -15.95 15.96 -7.74
C GLN A 68 -15.60 16.67 -9.02
N THR A 69 -14.30 16.85 -9.31
CA THR A 69 -13.89 17.74 -10.42
C THR A 69 -13.56 17.00 -11.71
N LEU A 70 -13.55 15.68 -11.71
CA LEU A 70 -13.18 14.83 -12.84
C LEU A 70 -14.39 14.27 -13.62
N GLY A 71 -15.58 14.85 -13.45
CA GLY A 71 -16.81 14.39 -14.08
C GLY A 71 -17.24 13.02 -13.55
N ASP A 72 -17.31 12.02 -14.42
CA ASP A 72 -17.64 10.63 -14.06
C ASP A 72 -16.43 9.80 -13.60
N ARG A 73 -15.34 10.43 -13.20
CA ARG A 73 -14.12 9.77 -12.76
C ARG A 73 -13.69 10.21 -11.37
N LEU A 74 -12.83 9.43 -10.76
CA LEU A 74 -12.17 9.74 -9.51
C LEU A 74 -10.68 9.35 -9.59
N ALA A 75 -9.84 10.15 -8.96
CA ALA A 75 -8.39 9.93 -8.93
C ALA A 75 -7.76 10.63 -7.72
N PHE A 76 -6.59 10.18 -7.34
CA PHE A 76 -5.77 10.92 -6.38
C PHE A 76 -5.05 12.09 -7.04
N ARG A 77 -5.15 13.26 -6.39
CA ARG A 77 -4.30 14.44 -6.64
C ARG A 77 -3.15 14.46 -5.66
N VAL A 78 -1.99 14.91 -6.11
CA VAL A 78 -0.78 15.03 -5.29
C VAL A 78 -0.21 16.43 -5.46
N GLY A 79 -0.04 17.13 -4.34
CA GLY A 79 0.42 18.52 -4.28
C GLY A 79 1.15 18.82 -2.97
N GLU A 80 1.21 20.10 -2.63
CA GLU A 80 1.84 20.55 -1.37
C GLU A 80 0.84 20.58 -0.21
N ASP A 81 -0.38 21.07 -0.45
CA ASP A 81 -1.43 21.20 0.58
C ASP A 81 -2.83 21.19 -0.06
N PHE A 82 -3.70 20.34 0.49
CA PHE A 82 -5.11 20.23 0.12
C PHE A 82 -6.04 20.61 1.28
N SER A 83 -5.59 21.39 2.25
CA SER A 83 -6.43 21.86 3.38
C SER A 83 -7.70 22.56 2.87
N TYR A 84 -7.57 23.38 1.84
CA TYR A 84 -8.68 24.09 1.19
C TYR A 84 -9.77 23.14 0.63
N ALA A 85 -9.40 21.96 0.18
CA ALA A 85 -10.33 20.98 -0.38
C ALA A 85 -11.06 20.17 0.72
N ARG A 86 -10.46 20.07 1.92
CA ARG A 86 -11.00 19.31 3.06
C ARG A 86 -11.96 20.13 3.92
N THR A 87 -11.86 21.46 3.90
CA THR A 87 -12.67 22.33 4.77
C THR A 87 -14.12 22.48 4.32
N GLY A 88 -14.45 22.14 3.08
CA GLY A 88 -15.80 22.26 2.53
C GLY A 88 -16.30 23.70 2.36
N HIS A 89 -15.47 24.72 2.59
CA HIS A 89 -15.83 26.13 2.51
C HIS A 89 -15.43 26.82 1.21
N ILE A 90 -15.02 26.04 0.21
CA ILE A 90 -14.62 26.54 -1.11
C ILE A 90 -15.73 26.32 -2.13
N ASP A 91 -15.96 27.31 -2.99
CA ASP A 91 -16.87 27.14 -4.12
C ASP A 91 -16.39 26.06 -5.08
N THR A 92 -17.32 25.32 -5.69
CA THR A 92 -17.03 24.16 -6.55
C THR A 92 -16.17 24.55 -7.78
N GLU A 93 -16.40 25.73 -8.34
CA GLU A 93 -15.63 26.20 -9.51
C GLU A 93 -14.20 26.58 -9.10
N GLU A 94 -14.03 27.24 -7.94
CA GLU A 94 -12.73 27.57 -7.41
C GLU A 94 -11.95 26.31 -6.99
N LEU A 95 -12.64 25.34 -6.36
CA LEU A 95 -12.08 24.03 -6.04
C LEU A 95 -11.55 23.34 -7.30
N ALA A 96 -12.37 23.27 -8.35
CA ALA A 96 -11.98 22.67 -9.62
C ALA A 96 -10.75 23.36 -10.21
N ARG A 97 -10.71 24.70 -10.24
CA ARG A 97 -9.54 25.46 -10.75
C ARG A 97 -8.26 25.17 -9.98
N LYS A 98 -8.33 25.03 -8.65
CA LYS A 98 -7.18 24.70 -7.82
C LYS A 98 -6.74 23.26 -8.05
N LEU A 99 -7.66 22.30 -8.00
CA LEU A 99 -7.34 20.89 -8.19
C LEU A 99 -6.80 20.58 -9.58
N PHE A 100 -7.26 21.27 -10.66
CA PHE A 100 -6.73 21.07 -12.01
C PHE A 100 -5.26 21.46 -12.15
N ARG A 101 -4.71 22.29 -11.28
CA ARG A 101 -3.29 22.66 -11.26
C ARG A 101 -2.42 21.57 -10.62
N GLU A 102 -3.03 20.72 -9.81
CA GLU A 102 -2.32 19.66 -9.08
C GLU A 102 -2.14 18.41 -9.92
N SER A 103 -1.01 17.75 -9.75
CA SER A 103 -0.67 16.54 -10.50
C SER A 103 -1.53 15.36 -10.06
N LEU A 104 -1.85 14.47 -10.99
CA LEU A 104 -2.44 13.17 -10.65
C LEU A 104 -1.39 12.23 -10.05
N LEU A 105 -1.84 11.30 -9.21
CA LEU A 105 -0.98 10.22 -8.69
C LEU A 105 -0.35 9.42 -9.84
N ASP A 106 -1.06 9.24 -10.96
CA ASP A 106 -0.59 8.52 -12.14
C ASP A 106 0.70 9.10 -12.73
N SER A 107 0.90 10.42 -12.59
CA SER A 107 2.11 11.13 -13.05
C SER A 107 3.24 11.18 -12.05
N GLN A 108 3.06 10.62 -10.85
CA GLN A 108 4.08 10.59 -9.81
C GLN A 108 5.07 9.45 -10.00
N GLY A 109 6.19 9.52 -9.26
CA GLY A 109 7.17 8.42 -9.25
C GLY A 109 6.61 7.13 -8.65
N ASP A 110 7.13 6.01 -9.11
CA ASP A 110 6.63 4.66 -8.79
C ASP A 110 6.63 4.34 -7.30
N GLY A 111 7.56 4.90 -6.53
CA GLY A 111 7.60 4.72 -5.08
C GLY A 111 6.35 5.26 -4.36
N LEU A 112 5.83 6.41 -4.77
CA LEU A 112 4.61 6.96 -4.19
C LEU A 112 3.38 6.15 -4.63
N LYS A 113 3.28 5.79 -5.92
CA LYS A 113 2.20 4.94 -6.44
C LYS A 113 2.14 3.60 -5.72
N SER A 114 3.28 2.91 -5.62
CA SER A 114 3.39 1.61 -4.94
C SER A 114 3.01 1.72 -3.47
N PHE A 115 3.46 2.76 -2.76
CA PHE A 115 3.12 2.98 -1.36
C PHE A 115 1.62 3.21 -1.16
N VAL A 116 1.00 4.11 -1.93
CA VAL A 116 -0.44 4.43 -1.83
C VAL A 116 -1.29 3.19 -2.11
N SER A 117 -0.95 2.44 -3.14
CA SER A 117 -1.66 1.21 -3.53
C SER A 117 -1.57 0.15 -2.44
N THR A 118 -0.37 -0.09 -1.90
CA THR A 118 -0.17 -1.05 -0.82
C THR A 118 -0.91 -0.61 0.44
N PHE A 119 -0.80 0.67 0.83
CA PHE A 119 -1.52 1.21 1.98
C PHE A 119 -3.03 0.99 1.88
N LEU A 120 -3.64 1.37 0.76
CA LEU A 120 -5.08 1.19 0.55
C LEU A 120 -5.49 -0.28 0.52
N SER A 121 -4.67 -1.16 -0.07
CA SER A 121 -4.94 -2.60 -0.05
C SER A 121 -4.85 -3.19 1.36
N LEU A 122 -3.94 -2.69 2.21
CA LEU A 122 -3.87 -3.06 3.62
C LEU A 122 -5.12 -2.60 4.41
N LYS A 123 -5.74 -1.49 4.03
CA LYS A 123 -6.96 -0.94 4.68
C LYS A 123 -8.27 -1.48 4.07
N SER A 124 -8.22 -2.09 2.89
CA SER A 124 -9.39 -2.64 2.22
C SER A 124 -9.88 -3.90 2.92
N ASP A 125 -11.18 -4.03 3.10
CA ASP A 125 -11.84 -5.24 3.62
C ASP A 125 -12.38 -6.14 2.48
N GLN A 126 -11.94 -5.92 1.23
CA GLN A 126 -12.46 -6.63 0.07
C GLN A 126 -11.97 -8.08 -0.05
N CYS A 127 -10.91 -8.47 0.68
CA CYS A 127 -10.36 -9.82 0.62
C CYS A 127 -9.93 -10.32 2.00
N SER A 128 -10.05 -11.63 2.20
CA SER A 128 -9.59 -12.30 3.43
C SER A 128 -8.11 -12.68 3.38
N VAL A 129 -7.51 -12.72 2.19
CA VAL A 129 -6.09 -13.05 1.99
C VAL A 129 -5.44 -11.98 1.12
N LEU A 130 -4.37 -11.39 1.63
CA LEU A 130 -3.55 -10.43 0.88
C LEU A 130 -2.15 -11.02 0.64
N LEU A 131 -1.76 -11.10 -0.61
CA LEU A 131 -0.45 -11.56 -1.04
C LEU A 131 0.33 -10.35 -1.56
N LEU A 132 1.44 -10.01 -0.92
CA LEU A 132 2.33 -8.91 -1.30
C LEU A 132 3.64 -9.47 -1.83
N ASP A 133 3.97 -9.14 -3.06
CA ASP A 133 5.21 -9.55 -3.71
C ASP A 133 6.16 -8.35 -3.82
N GLU A 134 7.30 -8.43 -3.13
CA GLU A 134 8.32 -7.39 -3.06
C GLU A 134 7.75 -5.97 -2.83
N PRO A 135 6.98 -5.75 -1.74
CA PRO A 135 6.30 -4.47 -1.53
C PRO A 135 7.25 -3.27 -1.38
N GLU A 136 8.53 -3.52 -1.13
CA GLU A 136 9.60 -2.52 -1.01
C GLU A 136 10.11 -1.98 -2.35
N VAL A 137 9.81 -2.61 -3.46
CA VAL A 137 10.29 -2.16 -4.78
C VAL A 137 9.91 -0.69 -4.99
N PHE A 138 10.88 0.11 -5.45
CA PHE A 138 10.84 1.58 -5.57
C PHE A 138 10.88 2.36 -4.25
N LEU A 139 11.02 1.73 -3.08
CA LEU A 139 11.13 2.41 -1.79
C LEU A 139 12.57 2.46 -1.28
N HIS A 140 12.98 3.61 -0.76
CA HIS A 140 14.21 3.71 0.00
C HIS A 140 14.11 2.95 1.35
N PRO A 141 15.21 2.42 1.90
CA PRO A 141 15.19 1.58 3.09
C PRO A 141 14.36 2.10 4.26
N PRO A 142 14.42 3.39 4.66
CA PRO A 142 13.57 3.90 5.74
C PRO A 142 12.06 3.82 5.46
N ARG A 143 11.66 4.02 4.19
CA ARG A 143 10.25 3.90 3.77
C ARG A 143 9.80 2.45 3.70
N ALA A 144 10.69 1.54 3.26
CA ALA A 144 10.44 0.11 3.28
C ALA A 144 10.19 -0.38 4.71
N ARG A 145 10.99 0.08 5.68
CA ARG A 145 10.79 -0.26 7.10
C ARG A 145 9.43 0.21 7.61
N GLN A 146 9.04 1.45 7.31
CA GLN A 146 7.72 1.97 7.71
C GLN A 146 6.57 1.25 7.01
N LEU A 147 6.76 0.80 5.76
CA LEU A 147 5.79 -0.06 5.09
C LEU A 147 5.66 -1.41 5.82
N GLY A 148 6.77 -2.01 6.27
CA GLY A 148 6.75 -3.21 7.11
C GLY A 148 5.96 -3.03 8.42
N GLU A 149 6.11 -1.88 9.08
CA GLU A 149 5.33 -1.53 10.27
C GLU A 149 3.82 -1.47 9.95
N LEU A 150 3.44 -0.84 8.83
CA LEU A 150 2.05 -0.77 8.38
C LEU A 150 1.45 -2.14 8.04
N ILE A 151 2.25 -3.04 7.45
CA ILE A 151 1.83 -4.41 7.17
C ILE A 151 1.48 -5.14 8.47
N ALA A 152 2.31 -5.03 9.49
CA ALA A 152 2.04 -5.64 10.79
C ALA A 152 0.81 -5.02 11.48
N GLU A 153 0.67 -3.69 11.43
CA GLU A 153 -0.48 -2.96 11.99
C GLU A 153 -1.82 -3.28 11.28
N ALA A 154 -1.75 -3.75 10.03
CA ALA A 154 -2.94 -4.10 9.24
C ALA A 154 -3.47 -5.51 9.49
N GLN A 155 -2.78 -6.33 10.29
CA GLN A 155 -3.24 -7.67 10.66
C GLN A 155 -4.56 -7.59 11.44
N LYS A 156 -5.53 -8.41 11.05
CA LYS A 156 -6.85 -8.56 11.67
C LYS A 156 -7.17 -10.05 11.81
N ASP A 157 -8.00 -10.41 12.76
CA ASP A 157 -8.35 -11.82 13.06
C ASP A 157 -8.93 -12.59 11.87
N ASN A 158 -9.62 -11.89 10.97
CA ASN A 158 -10.28 -12.50 9.80
C ASN A 158 -9.48 -12.36 8.50
N ARG A 159 -8.21 -11.92 8.58
CA ARG A 159 -7.38 -11.67 7.39
C ARG A 159 -5.99 -12.23 7.53
N SER A 160 -5.52 -12.93 6.50
CA SER A 160 -4.15 -13.40 6.38
C SER A 160 -3.36 -12.53 5.41
N ILE A 161 -2.16 -12.09 5.82
CA ILE A 161 -1.25 -11.32 4.98
C ILE A 161 0.02 -12.16 4.77
N PHE A 162 0.33 -12.42 3.50
CA PHE A 162 1.58 -13.09 3.09
C PHE A 162 2.46 -12.09 2.36
N VAL A 163 3.73 -12.05 2.74
CA VAL A 163 4.71 -11.12 2.15
C VAL A 163 5.89 -11.93 1.62
N ALA A 164 6.12 -11.87 0.32
CA ALA A 164 7.38 -12.31 -0.27
C ALA A 164 8.30 -11.09 -0.38
N THR A 165 9.47 -11.14 0.24
CA THR A 165 10.42 -10.03 0.25
C THR A 165 11.85 -10.52 0.40
N HIS A 166 12.78 -9.80 -0.20
CA HIS A 166 14.21 -9.94 0.06
C HIS A 166 14.76 -8.78 0.91
N SER A 167 13.90 -7.87 1.37
CA SER A 167 14.28 -6.68 2.13
C SER A 167 14.32 -6.95 3.64
N VAL A 168 15.49 -6.82 4.21
CA VAL A 168 15.68 -6.85 5.67
C VAL A 168 14.90 -5.72 6.35
N GLU A 169 14.70 -4.58 5.67
CA GLU A 169 13.98 -3.44 6.26
C GLU A 169 12.48 -3.68 6.36
N ILE A 170 11.85 -4.34 5.38
CA ILE A 170 10.45 -4.80 5.50
C ILE A 170 10.34 -5.74 6.71
N LEU A 171 11.21 -6.74 6.79
CA LEU A 171 11.18 -7.70 7.90
C LEU A 171 11.37 -7.02 9.26
N LYS A 172 12.35 -6.09 9.38
CA LYS A 172 12.54 -5.29 10.59
C LYS A 172 11.31 -4.47 10.96
N GLY A 173 10.65 -3.87 9.98
CA GLY A 173 9.42 -3.13 10.17
C GLY A 173 8.32 -4.03 10.76
N ILE A 174 8.08 -5.17 10.14
CA ILE A 174 7.08 -6.14 10.60
C ILE A 174 7.39 -6.62 12.04
N LEU A 175 8.59 -7.11 12.28
CA LEU A 175 9.01 -7.65 13.58
C LEU A 175 9.05 -6.60 14.70
N SER A 176 9.19 -5.31 14.37
CA SER A 176 9.15 -4.22 15.36
C SER A 176 7.75 -3.98 15.93
N LYS A 177 6.69 -4.44 15.25
CA LYS A 177 5.29 -4.21 15.62
C LYS A 177 4.54 -5.49 16.00
N SER A 178 4.97 -6.65 15.55
CA SER A 178 4.31 -7.92 15.82
C SER A 178 5.33 -9.00 16.11
N GLN A 179 5.04 -9.82 17.15
CA GLN A 179 5.79 -11.05 17.47
C GLN A 179 5.11 -12.30 16.90
N ASP A 180 3.85 -12.19 16.51
CA ASP A 180 3.08 -13.29 15.91
C ASP A 180 3.27 -13.29 14.39
N VAL A 181 4.50 -13.63 13.97
CA VAL A 181 4.91 -13.66 12.57
C VAL A 181 5.70 -14.93 12.29
N ASN A 182 5.25 -15.70 11.31
CA ASN A 182 5.99 -16.83 10.78
C ASN A 182 6.91 -16.37 9.65
N VAL A 183 8.22 -16.44 9.85
CA VAL A 183 9.21 -16.09 8.84
C VAL A 183 9.80 -17.35 8.23
N ILE A 184 9.54 -17.55 6.95
CA ILE A 184 10.01 -18.71 6.19
C ILE A 184 11.13 -18.25 5.24
N ARG A 185 12.29 -18.85 5.39
CA ARG A 185 13.42 -18.67 4.48
C ARG A 185 13.40 -19.76 3.39
N ILE A 186 13.44 -19.31 2.15
CA ILE A 186 13.57 -20.21 0.99
C ILE A 186 14.96 -20.00 0.40
N THR A 187 15.72 -21.07 0.26
CA THR A 187 17.06 -21.08 -0.36
C THR A 187 17.12 -22.12 -1.47
N GLN A 188 17.99 -21.89 -2.43
CA GLN A 188 18.22 -22.84 -3.53
C GLN A 188 19.71 -23.26 -3.53
N PRO A 189 20.09 -24.22 -2.67
CA PRO A 189 21.48 -24.66 -2.56
C PRO A 189 22.00 -25.34 -3.84
N GLN A 190 21.11 -25.91 -4.65
CA GLN A 190 21.40 -26.52 -5.95
C GLN A 190 20.31 -26.17 -6.95
N PRO A 191 20.63 -26.07 -8.25
CA PRO A 191 19.61 -25.84 -9.28
C PRO A 191 18.46 -26.83 -9.19
N GLY A 192 17.23 -26.34 -9.08
CA GLY A 192 16.00 -27.13 -8.97
C GLY A 192 15.70 -27.74 -7.60
N LYS A 193 16.55 -27.53 -6.58
CA LYS A 193 16.31 -28.01 -5.22
C LYS A 193 16.14 -26.84 -4.26
N ASN A 194 14.89 -26.57 -3.86
CA ASN A 194 14.59 -25.57 -2.87
C ASN A 194 14.58 -26.16 -1.45
N GLU A 195 15.16 -25.43 -0.50
CA GLU A 195 15.09 -25.73 0.93
C GLU A 195 14.24 -24.67 1.62
N ILE A 196 13.33 -25.11 2.47
CA ILE A 196 12.39 -24.25 3.20
C ILE A 196 12.68 -24.41 4.70
N THR A 197 12.96 -23.30 5.37
CA THR A 197 13.28 -23.27 6.78
C THR A 197 12.42 -22.23 7.49
N LEU A 198 11.71 -22.62 8.55
CA LEU A 198 11.07 -21.70 9.47
C LEU A 198 12.16 -21.11 10.38
N LEU A 199 12.25 -19.78 10.45
CA LEU A 199 13.24 -19.11 11.27
C LEU A 199 12.81 -19.11 12.75
N GLU A 200 13.75 -19.46 13.63
CA GLU A 200 13.55 -19.42 15.07
C GLU A 200 13.65 -17.99 15.63
N GLN A 201 13.07 -17.75 16.80
CA GLN A 201 13.01 -16.42 17.43
C GLN A 201 14.39 -15.80 17.66
N ASN A 202 15.40 -16.57 18.03
CA ASN A 202 16.78 -16.10 18.22
C ASN A 202 17.40 -15.51 16.93
N VAL A 203 17.04 -16.08 15.76
CA VAL A 203 17.46 -15.57 14.44
C VAL A 203 16.73 -14.27 14.14
N LEU A 204 15.43 -14.20 14.42
CA LEU A 204 14.64 -12.99 14.23
C LEU A 204 15.13 -11.83 15.10
N ASP A 205 15.47 -12.09 16.36
CA ASP A 205 16.05 -11.11 17.27
C ASP A 205 17.41 -10.59 16.75
N SER A 206 18.23 -11.46 16.18
CA SER A 206 19.50 -11.08 15.56
C SER A 206 19.30 -10.18 14.35
N ILE A 207 18.24 -10.40 13.54
CA ILE A 207 17.89 -9.55 12.41
C ILE A 207 17.48 -8.15 12.89
N LEU A 208 16.68 -8.07 13.96
CA LEU A 208 16.27 -6.79 14.55
C LEU A 208 17.45 -5.96 15.04
N GLN A 209 18.45 -6.60 15.66
CA GLN A 209 19.61 -5.94 16.24
C GLN A 209 20.69 -5.59 15.22
N ALA A 210 20.67 -6.19 14.02
CA ALA A 210 21.68 -5.93 13.00
C ALA A 210 21.63 -4.46 12.55
N PRO A 211 22.79 -3.74 12.56
CA PRO A 211 22.84 -2.38 12.05
C PRO A 211 22.54 -2.34 10.55
N LEU A 212 22.14 -1.15 10.06
CA LEU A 212 21.69 -0.87 8.67
C LEU A 212 22.73 -1.19 7.57
N LEU A 213 23.86 -1.77 7.90
CA LEU A 213 24.96 -2.00 6.97
C LEU A 213 25.30 -3.49 6.82
N ARG A 214 25.28 -3.92 5.58
CA ARG A 214 25.85 -5.15 5.00
C ARG A 214 24.96 -6.38 5.02
N VAL A 215 24.03 -6.42 4.08
CA VAL A 215 23.81 -7.70 3.39
C VAL A 215 24.80 -7.73 2.23
N SER A 216 25.98 -8.34 2.47
CA SER A 216 26.86 -8.74 1.39
C SER A 216 26.12 -9.77 0.56
N ARG A 217 26.06 -9.56 -0.74
CA ARG A 217 25.68 -10.60 -1.70
C ARG A 217 26.54 -11.83 -1.44
N VAL A 218 25.92 -12.93 -1.16
CA VAL A 218 26.50 -14.27 -1.33
C VAL A 218 25.79 -14.91 -2.50
#